data_55b763bd583f8501738b1cc4aaaf8eb1
#
_entry.id   55b763bd583f8501738b1cc4aaaf8eb1
#
_cell.length_a   1.000
_cell.length_b   1.000
_cell.length_c   1.000
_cell.angle_alpha   90.00
_cell.angle_beta   90.00
_cell.angle_gamma   90.00
#
_symmetry.space_group_name_H-M   'P 1'
#
loop_
_entity.id
_entity.type
_entity.pdbx_description
1 polymer ?
#
loop_
_entity_poly.entity_id
_entity_poly.type
_entity_poly.pdbx_seq_one_letter_code
_entity_poly.pdbx_strand_id
1 'polypeptide(L)'
;MSTHYETLQQADTYREAFAVEPPAALGERHLWPRKPGFFIVHEATAAAMANPSAQPSQPSQPPETPPAPQTALSAPPADAGTELTSEAPARPAQQRVLVPAQWGLVPHWVKSASDAKLRAPKLVNAKSDTASTGTPFRDAWLNGQRCIVPMAAFYEDDLRSGKAVPTRVARVDGKPMGVAGLWARWQGADGEVIISYCLLTVNANNHALLHRYGQPGSEKSMPAILNEGAYDAWLGATAAKAKEFLRAYPAQKLLANPVEKGKKNPLGI
;
A
#
# COMPACT_ATOMS: atom_id res chain seq x y z
N MET A 1 0.84 2.91 -16.18
CA MET A 1 1.03 2.82 -14.70
C MET A 1 1.37 4.20 -14.20
N SER A 2 0.65 4.65 -13.18
CA SER A 2 0.81 5.97 -12.60
C SER A 2 2.22 6.17 -12.02
N THR A 3 2.84 7.28 -12.35
CA THR A 3 4.11 7.77 -11.79
C THR A 3 3.96 9.14 -11.18
N HIS A 4 2.73 9.54 -10.88
CA HIS A 4 2.38 10.82 -10.30
C HIS A 4 1.09 10.68 -9.49
N TYR A 5 1.09 11.15 -8.25
CA TYR A 5 -0.11 11.24 -7.44
C TYR A 5 -0.16 12.53 -6.61
N GLU A 6 -1.33 12.83 -6.09
CA GLU A 6 -1.64 14.02 -5.32
C GLU A 6 -1.73 13.66 -3.83
N THR A 7 -0.91 14.33 -3.02
CA THR A 7 -0.89 14.13 -1.56
C THR A 7 -2.06 14.86 -0.89
N LEU A 8 -2.32 14.54 0.36
CA LEU A 8 -3.32 15.25 1.16
C LEU A 8 -2.78 16.61 1.59
N GLN A 9 -3.56 17.66 1.36
CA GLN A 9 -3.19 19.03 1.65
C GLN A 9 -3.96 19.63 2.83
N GLN A 10 -4.69 18.82 3.58
CA GLN A 10 -5.44 19.22 4.77
C GLN A 10 -5.12 18.28 5.93
N ALA A 11 -4.72 18.85 7.06
CA ALA A 11 -4.35 18.10 8.26
C ALA A 11 -5.51 17.22 8.79
N ASP A 12 -6.72 17.76 8.79
CA ASP A 12 -7.90 17.06 9.31
C ASP A 12 -8.24 15.81 8.47
N THR A 13 -7.94 15.82 7.18
CA THR A 13 -8.16 14.65 6.31
C THR A 13 -7.35 13.42 6.77
N TYR A 14 -6.14 13.63 7.32
CA TYR A 14 -5.35 12.53 7.89
C TYR A 14 -6.02 11.92 9.13
N ARG A 15 -6.58 12.76 9.99
CA ARG A 15 -7.28 12.30 11.21
C ARG A 15 -8.59 11.61 10.88
N GLU A 16 -9.41 12.23 10.06
CA GLU A 16 -10.75 11.76 9.74
C GLU A 16 -10.77 10.48 8.91
N ALA A 17 -9.93 10.41 7.85
CA ALA A 17 -9.95 9.29 6.93
C ALA A 17 -9.04 8.13 7.33
N PHE A 18 -7.96 8.40 8.07
CA PHE A 18 -6.94 7.40 8.37
C PHE A 18 -6.70 7.19 9.87
N ALA A 19 -7.27 8.02 10.73
CA ALA A 19 -7.02 8.02 12.17
C ALA A 19 -5.52 8.10 12.52
N VAL A 20 -4.79 9.00 11.84
CA VAL A 20 -3.37 9.28 12.09
C VAL A 20 -3.15 10.78 12.30
N GLU A 21 -2.14 11.13 13.09
CA GLU A 21 -1.72 12.52 13.18
C GLU A 21 -1.10 12.99 11.86
N PRO A 22 -1.42 14.20 11.41
CA PRO A 22 -0.83 14.75 10.19
C PRO A 22 0.65 15.04 10.40
N PRO A 23 1.44 15.12 9.31
CA PRO A 23 2.84 15.52 9.41
C PRO A 23 2.93 17.00 9.78
N ALA A 24 4.04 17.41 10.41
CA ALA A 24 4.30 18.81 10.75
C ALA A 24 4.29 19.72 9.53
N ALA A 25 4.70 19.20 8.36
CA ALA A 25 4.59 19.85 7.07
C ALA A 25 3.95 18.90 6.07
N LEU A 26 2.88 19.34 5.40
CA LEU A 26 2.10 18.50 4.47
C LEU A 26 2.86 18.10 3.20
N GLY A 27 4.00 18.74 2.92
CA GLY A 27 4.83 18.45 1.76
C GLY A 27 4.28 19.01 0.44
N GLU A 28 4.89 18.58 -0.67
CA GLU A 28 4.45 18.99 -2.00
C GLU A 28 3.10 18.31 -2.34
N ARG A 29 2.21 19.07 -2.97
CA ARG A 29 0.91 18.56 -3.42
C ARG A 29 1.06 17.45 -4.46
N HIS A 30 1.96 17.60 -5.40
CA HIS A 30 2.20 16.67 -6.49
C HIS A 30 3.46 15.86 -6.22
N LEU A 31 3.30 14.55 -6.07
CA LEU A 31 4.40 13.65 -5.75
C LEU A 31 4.85 12.86 -6.98
N TRP A 32 6.15 12.88 -7.20
CA TRP A 32 6.86 12.18 -8.28
C TRP A 32 7.85 11.17 -7.71
N PRO A 33 8.32 10.20 -8.51
CA PRO A 33 9.31 9.24 -8.07
C PRO A 33 10.53 9.87 -7.39
N ARG A 34 11.02 9.25 -6.34
CA ARG A 34 12.14 9.67 -5.45
C ARG A 34 11.84 10.88 -4.57
N LYS A 35 10.69 11.51 -4.70
CA LYS A 35 10.31 12.60 -3.80
C LYS A 35 9.88 12.05 -2.45
N PRO A 36 10.09 12.83 -1.36
CA PRO A 36 9.62 12.49 -0.04
C PRO A 36 8.09 12.55 0.02
N GLY A 37 7.51 11.50 0.54
CA GLY A 37 6.08 11.36 0.79
C GLY A 37 5.86 10.66 2.13
N PHE A 38 4.67 10.07 2.30
CA PHE A 38 4.28 9.45 3.55
C PHE A 38 3.55 8.14 3.29
N PHE A 39 3.70 7.20 4.21
CA PHE A 39 2.85 6.04 4.29
C PHE A 39 2.42 5.76 5.75
N ILE A 40 1.40 4.96 5.89
CA ILE A 40 0.79 4.61 7.17
C ILE A 40 1.10 3.16 7.49
N VAL A 41 1.49 2.89 8.74
CA VAL A 41 1.66 1.56 9.32
C VAL A 41 1.13 1.55 10.75
N HIS A 42 1.11 0.39 11.39
CA HIS A 42 0.91 0.31 12.84
C HIS A 42 2.12 0.88 13.59
N GLU A 43 1.88 1.51 14.73
CA GLU A 43 2.92 2.14 15.56
C GLU A 43 4.06 1.18 15.91
N ALA A 44 3.75 -0.07 16.25
CA ALA A 44 4.75 -1.10 16.51
C ALA A 44 5.69 -1.35 15.32
N THR A 45 5.15 -1.29 14.09
CA THR A 45 5.94 -1.41 12.87
C THR A 45 6.87 -0.21 12.68
N ALA A 46 6.38 1.01 12.92
CA ALA A 46 7.19 2.22 12.85
C ALA A 46 8.32 2.22 13.88
N ALA A 47 8.04 1.78 15.11
CA ALA A 47 9.04 1.63 16.16
C ALA A 47 10.16 0.63 15.78
N ALA A 48 9.79 -0.49 15.15
CA ALA A 48 10.75 -1.49 14.65
C ALA A 48 11.61 -0.95 13.49
N MET A 49 11.07 -0.06 12.64
CA MET A 49 11.86 0.61 11.59
C MET A 49 12.95 1.51 12.19
N ALA A 50 12.63 2.21 13.27
CA ALA A 50 13.56 3.12 13.94
C ALA A 50 14.66 2.36 14.69
N ASN A 51 14.36 1.19 15.25
CA ASN A 51 15.28 0.39 16.03
C ASN A 51 15.29 -1.09 15.60
N PRO A 52 16.00 -1.45 14.53
CA PRO A 52 16.00 -2.82 13.97
C PRO A 52 16.59 -3.88 14.91
N SER A 53 17.30 -3.49 15.97
CA SER A 53 17.82 -4.41 17.00
C SER A 53 16.75 -4.88 17.99
N ALA A 54 15.56 -4.30 17.96
CA ALA A 54 14.43 -4.64 18.82
C ALA A 54 13.38 -5.51 18.11
N GLN A 55 13.78 -6.38 17.18
CA GLN A 55 12.82 -7.32 16.57
C GLN A 55 12.21 -8.19 17.67
N PRO A 56 10.87 -8.22 17.78
CA PRO A 56 10.21 -9.23 18.61
C PRO A 56 10.57 -10.59 18.03
N SER A 57 11.12 -11.45 18.87
CA SER A 57 11.40 -12.86 18.57
C SER A 57 10.18 -13.45 17.89
N GLN A 58 10.34 -14.06 16.72
CA GLN A 58 9.28 -14.85 16.09
C GLN A 58 8.73 -15.81 17.15
N PRO A 59 7.38 -15.98 17.26
CA PRO A 59 6.83 -17.00 18.11
C PRO A 59 7.39 -18.34 17.62
N SER A 60 8.13 -19.00 18.50
CA SER A 60 8.67 -20.35 18.31
C SER A 60 7.51 -21.25 17.84
N GLN A 61 7.71 -21.97 16.76
CA GLN A 61 6.80 -23.04 16.37
C GLN A 61 6.60 -23.95 17.59
N PRO A 62 5.35 -24.36 17.90
CA PRO A 62 5.12 -25.37 18.91
C PRO A 62 5.89 -26.63 18.52
N PRO A 63 6.52 -27.35 19.47
CA PRO A 63 7.20 -28.60 19.16
C PRO A 63 6.18 -29.58 18.57
N GLU A 64 6.56 -30.20 17.45
CA GLU A 64 5.78 -31.32 16.86
C GLU A 64 5.62 -32.42 17.89
N THR A 65 4.39 -32.67 18.30
CA THR A 65 4.04 -33.79 19.13
C THR A 65 4.05 -35.04 18.26
N PRO A 66 4.77 -36.13 18.65
CA PRO A 66 4.71 -37.38 17.90
C PRO A 66 3.32 -38.01 17.98
N PRO A 67 2.90 -38.76 16.94
CA PRO A 67 1.54 -39.33 16.89
C PRO A 67 1.33 -40.41 17.98
N ALA A 68 0.26 -40.23 18.77
CA ALA A 68 -0.19 -41.24 19.71
C ALA A 68 -1.02 -42.31 18.99
N PRO A 69 -1.00 -43.59 19.48
CA PRO A 69 -1.65 -44.69 18.80
C PRO A 69 -3.17 -44.64 18.92
N GLN A 70 -3.82 -45.01 17.82
CA GLN A 70 -5.28 -45.19 17.73
C GLN A 70 -5.74 -46.37 18.57
N THR A 71 -6.71 -46.14 19.47
CA THR A 71 -7.56 -47.22 20.00
C THR A 71 -9.01 -46.77 19.89
N ALA A 72 -9.77 -47.64 19.25
CA ALA A 72 -11.19 -47.43 18.95
C ALA A 72 -12.09 -47.69 20.18
N LEU A 73 -13.29 -47.15 20.11
CA LEU A 73 -14.61 -47.63 20.50
C LEU A 73 -15.43 -46.76 21.46
N SER A 74 -16.62 -46.47 20.97
CA SER A 74 -17.93 -46.29 21.63
C SER A 74 -18.47 -44.88 21.84
N ALA A 75 -19.52 -44.56 21.08
CA ALA A 75 -20.56 -43.56 21.36
C ALA A 75 -21.74 -44.23 22.10
N PRO A 76 -22.85 -43.53 22.46
CA PRO A 76 -23.15 -42.14 22.89
C PRO A 76 -23.91 -42.15 24.27
N PRO A 77 -24.66 -41.15 24.75
CA PRO A 77 -25.62 -40.27 24.08
C PRO A 77 -25.68 -38.78 24.52
N ALA A 78 -26.53 -38.07 23.82
CA ALA A 78 -26.94 -36.69 23.88
C ALA A 78 -27.35 -36.14 25.27
N ASP A 79 -27.14 -34.87 25.55
CA ASP A 79 -28.19 -33.86 25.70
C ASP A 79 -27.63 -32.47 26.14
N ALA A 80 -28.42 -31.43 25.83
CA ALA A 80 -28.46 -30.11 26.43
C ALA A 80 -27.43 -29.07 26.01
N GLY A 81 -28.00 -28.16 25.23
CA GLY A 81 -27.46 -26.88 24.76
C GLY A 81 -26.90 -25.98 25.84
N THR A 82 -25.86 -25.33 25.44
CA THR A 82 -25.51 -23.98 25.90
C THR A 82 -24.77 -23.32 24.74
N GLU A 83 -25.44 -22.41 24.08
CA GLU A 83 -24.80 -21.43 23.17
C GLU A 83 -23.83 -20.59 23.99
N LEU A 84 -22.57 -20.96 23.95
CA LEU A 84 -21.47 -20.08 24.30
C LEU A 84 -21.08 -19.32 23.04
N THR A 85 -21.68 -18.15 22.86
CA THR A 85 -21.11 -17.11 22.01
C THR A 85 -19.73 -16.77 22.53
N SER A 86 -18.74 -17.46 21.99
CA SER A 86 -17.34 -17.11 22.17
C SER A 86 -17.06 -15.86 21.34
N GLU A 87 -17.40 -14.72 21.91
CA GLU A 87 -16.89 -13.44 21.47
C GLU A 87 -15.39 -13.44 21.77
N ALA A 88 -14.58 -13.75 20.74
CA ALA A 88 -13.14 -13.60 20.83
C ALA A 88 -12.85 -12.16 21.24
N PRO A 89 -11.99 -11.91 22.26
CA PRO A 89 -11.70 -10.55 22.71
C PRO A 89 -11.21 -9.74 21.52
N ALA A 90 -11.90 -8.66 21.21
CA ALA A 90 -11.50 -7.69 20.19
C ALA A 90 -10.06 -7.30 20.50
N ARG A 91 -9.13 -7.60 19.59
CA ARG A 91 -7.75 -7.12 19.71
C ARG A 91 -7.81 -5.61 19.86
N PRO A 92 -7.08 -5.03 20.84
CA PRO A 92 -7.05 -3.58 20.97
C PRO A 92 -6.68 -2.99 19.61
N ALA A 93 -7.43 -1.96 19.18
CA ALA A 93 -7.18 -1.29 17.91
C ALA A 93 -5.72 -0.84 17.89
N GLN A 94 -4.93 -1.39 16.97
CA GLN A 94 -3.54 -1.02 16.84
C GLN A 94 -3.48 0.40 16.30
N GLN A 95 -2.85 1.31 17.04
CA GLN A 95 -2.70 2.69 16.62
C GLN A 95 -1.89 2.75 15.31
N ARG A 96 -2.40 3.51 14.36
CA ARG A 96 -1.75 3.79 13.09
C ARG A 96 -0.94 5.08 13.18
N VAL A 97 0.21 5.11 12.52
CA VAL A 97 1.09 6.28 12.46
C VAL A 97 1.54 6.55 11.04
N LEU A 98 1.85 7.81 10.77
CA LEU A 98 2.38 8.26 9.50
C LEU A 98 3.91 8.25 9.53
N VAL A 99 4.53 7.65 8.52
CA VAL A 99 5.98 7.54 8.39
C VAL A 99 6.45 8.32 7.17
N PRO A 100 7.39 9.28 7.31
CA PRO A 100 8.01 9.93 6.18
C PRO A 100 8.93 8.96 5.43
N ALA A 101 8.85 8.94 4.10
CA ALA A 101 9.60 8.01 3.27
C ALA A 101 9.71 8.47 1.82
N GLN A 102 10.66 7.90 1.09
CA GLN A 102 10.83 8.15 -0.34
C GLN A 102 9.92 7.24 -1.17
N TRP A 103 9.24 7.78 -2.18
CA TRP A 103 8.52 6.98 -3.17
C TRP A 103 9.46 6.38 -4.21
N GLY A 104 9.44 5.05 -4.31
CA GLY A 104 10.36 4.23 -5.08
C GLY A 104 11.13 3.31 -4.16
N LEU A 105 10.75 2.02 -4.15
CA LEU A 105 11.29 1.03 -3.22
C LEU A 105 12.80 0.87 -3.39
N VAL A 106 13.52 0.85 -2.27
CA VAL A 106 14.93 0.51 -2.19
C VAL A 106 15.05 -0.80 -1.42
N PRO A 107 15.17 -1.95 -2.10
CA PRO A 107 15.33 -3.24 -1.44
C PRO A 107 16.61 -3.29 -0.58
N HIS A 108 16.59 -4.05 0.51
CA HIS A 108 17.72 -4.15 1.44
C HIS A 108 19.04 -4.63 0.81
N TRP A 109 18.97 -5.42 -0.26
CA TRP A 109 20.14 -5.96 -0.96
C TRP A 109 20.84 -4.98 -1.92
N VAL A 110 20.32 -3.77 -2.11
CA VAL A 110 20.95 -2.72 -2.92
C VAL A 110 22.30 -2.33 -2.30
N LYS A 111 23.34 -2.27 -3.10
CA LYS A 111 24.73 -2.19 -2.60
C LYS A 111 25.18 -0.80 -2.23
N SER A 112 24.59 0.25 -2.82
CA SER A 112 25.03 1.63 -2.60
C SER A 112 23.88 2.64 -2.71
N ALA A 113 24.05 3.82 -2.14
CA ALA A 113 23.10 4.93 -2.30
C ALA A 113 22.96 5.37 -3.76
N SER A 114 24.03 5.28 -4.56
CA SER A 114 23.98 5.58 -5.99
C SER A 114 23.13 4.58 -6.76
N ASP A 115 23.27 3.27 -6.46
CA ASP A 115 22.44 2.21 -7.06
C ASP A 115 20.97 2.36 -6.60
N ALA A 116 20.73 2.73 -5.34
CA ALA A 116 19.40 3.05 -4.84
C ALA A 116 18.72 4.17 -5.65
N LYS A 117 19.44 5.27 -5.91
CA LYS A 117 18.95 6.41 -6.70
C LYS A 117 18.59 6.03 -8.14
N LEU A 118 19.34 5.10 -8.75
CA LEU A 118 19.09 4.62 -10.11
C LEU A 118 17.89 3.67 -10.19
N ARG A 119 17.66 2.85 -9.18
CA ARG A 119 16.61 1.83 -9.16
C ARG A 119 15.25 2.38 -8.72
N ALA A 120 15.23 3.26 -7.72
CA ALA A 120 14.00 3.75 -7.11
C ALA A 120 12.93 4.23 -8.10
N PRO A 121 13.24 5.00 -9.18
CA PRO A 121 12.23 5.44 -10.14
C PRO A 121 11.56 4.30 -10.91
N LYS A 122 12.19 3.14 -11.00
CA LYS A 122 11.67 1.94 -11.66
C LYS A 122 10.86 1.05 -10.73
N LEU A 123 10.95 1.31 -9.41
CA LEU A 123 10.36 0.50 -8.35
C LEU A 123 9.27 1.27 -7.60
N VAL A 124 8.56 2.16 -8.27
CA VAL A 124 7.45 2.95 -7.72
C VAL A 124 6.14 2.17 -7.65
N ASN A 125 5.98 1.17 -8.52
CA ASN A 125 4.79 0.32 -8.59
C ASN A 125 5.18 -1.15 -8.63
N ALA A 126 4.47 -1.98 -7.88
CA ALA A 126 4.59 -3.44 -7.87
C ALA A 126 3.26 -4.07 -8.29
N LYS A 127 3.26 -4.92 -9.33
CA LYS A 127 2.06 -5.65 -9.72
C LYS A 127 1.69 -6.69 -8.65
N SER A 128 0.46 -6.70 -8.20
CA SER A 128 -0.04 -7.63 -7.17
C SER A 128 0.17 -9.11 -7.52
N ASP A 129 0.11 -9.43 -8.82
CA ASP A 129 0.26 -10.81 -9.30
C ASP A 129 1.69 -11.34 -9.11
N THR A 130 2.69 -10.47 -9.24
CA THR A 130 4.10 -10.84 -9.23
C THR A 130 4.88 -10.30 -8.02
N ALA A 131 4.27 -9.48 -7.17
CA ALA A 131 4.96 -8.89 -6.01
C ALA A 131 5.52 -9.94 -5.05
N SER A 132 4.86 -11.10 -4.92
CA SER A 132 5.31 -12.21 -4.05
C SER A 132 6.47 -13.02 -4.62
N THR A 133 6.80 -12.87 -5.91
CA THR A 133 7.83 -13.65 -6.60
C THR A 133 8.91 -12.79 -7.26
N GLY A 134 8.55 -11.55 -7.64
CA GLY A 134 9.48 -10.62 -8.30
C GLY A 134 10.56 -10.13 -7.35
N THR A 135 11.81 -10.31 -7.72
CA THR A 135 13.00 -10.01 -6.91
C THR A 135 12.96 -8.67 -6.15
N PRO A 136 12.55 -7.54 -6.76
CA PRO A 136 12.58 -6.26 -6.03
C PRO A 136 11.58 -6.17 -4.87
N PHE A 137 10.46 -6.91 -4.92
CA PHE A 137 9.32 -6.75 -4.02
C PHE A 137 9.09 -7.96 -3.11
N ARG A 138 9.62 -9.12 -3.50
CA ARG A 138 9.37 -10.40 -2.84
C ARG A 138 9.65 -10.37 -1.35
N ASP A 139 10.80 -9.84 -0.94
CA ASP A 139 11.21 -9.86 0.46
C ASP A 139 10.29 -8.97 1.31
N ALA A 140 9.96 -7.77 0.81
CA ALA A 140 8.98 -6.90 1.47
C ALA A 140 7.60 -7.56 1.58
N TRP A 141 7.17 -8.28 0.53
CA TRP A 141 5.90 -9.02 0.55
C TRP A 141 5.91 -10.13 1.59
N LEU A 142 6.94 -11.00 1.59
CA LEU A 142 7.04 -12.16 2.48
C LEU A 142 7.22 -11.75 3.94
N ASN A 143 7.98 -10.69 4.19
CA ASN A 143 8.22 -10.17 5.53
C ASN A 143 7.06 -9.33 6.10
N GLY A 144 5.94 -9.23 5.37
CA GLY A 144 4.80 -8.46 5.85
C GLY A 144 5.01 -6.95 5.90
N GLN A 145 5.94 -6.43 5.12
CA GLN A 145 6.27 -4.99 5.07
C GLN A 145 5.21 -4.23 4.27
N ARG A 146 3.97 -4.21 4.77
CA ARG A 146 2.81 -3.58 4.18
C ARG A 146 2.60 -2.19 4.73
N CYS A 147 2.14 -1.30 3.85
CA CYS A 147 1.77 0.06 4.24
C CYS A 147 0.52 0.51 3.48
N ILE A 148 -0.02 1.64 3.90
CA ILE A 148 -1.09 2.35 3.20
C ILE A 148 -0.55 3.70 2.77
N VAL A 149 -0.66 4.02 1.49
CA VAL A 149 -0.26 5.33 0.96
C VAL A 149 -1.50 6.21 0.84
N PRO A 150 -1.61 7.26 1.66
CA PRO A 150 -2.74 8.19 1.60
C PRO A 150 -2.56 9.13 0.40
N MET A 151 -3.59 9.26 -0.44
CA MET A 151 -3.57 10.19 -1.57
C MET A 151 -4.95 10.76 -1.88
N ALA A 152 -4.98 11.98 -2.45
CA ALA A 152 -6.20 12.62 -2.91
C ALA A 152 -6.60 12.17 -4.31
N ALA A 153 -5.62 11.90 -5.18
CA ALA A 153 -5.81 11.48 -6.55
C ALA A 153 -4.54 10.83 -7.10
N PHE A 154 -4.67 10.06 -8.16
CA PHE A 154 -3.55 9.64 -8.99
C PHE A 154 -3.76 10.09 -10.44
N TYR A 155 -2.71 10.02 -11.25
CA TYR A 155 -2.76 10.51 -12.62
C TYR A 155 -2.42 9.40 -13.60
N GLU A 156 -3.18 9.34 -14.68
CA GLU A 156 -2.91 8.49 -15.84
C GLU A 156 -2.97 9.32 -17.11
N ASP A 157 -2.15 8.95 -18.10
CA ASP A 157 -2.14 9.63 -19.39
C ASP A 157 -3.22 9.06 -20.31
N ASP A 158 -4.05 9.95 -20.85
CA ASP A 158 -4.93 9.64 -21.98
C ASP A 158 -4.15 9.86 -23.29
N LEU A 159 -3.90 8.78 -24.01
CA LEU A 159 -3.12 8.80 -25.26
C LEU A 159 -4.00 8.68 -26.51
N ARG A 160 -5.33 8.65 -26.38
CA ARG A 160 -6.26 8.45 -27.50
C ARG A 160 -6.20 9.55 -28.56
N SER A 161 -5.80 10.74 -28.18
CA SER A 161 -5.63 11.86 -29.12
C SER A 161 -4.28 11.87 -29.84
N GLY A 162 -3.43 10.86 -29.63
CA GLY A 162 -2.04 10.81 -30.12
C GLY A 162 -1.05 11.65 -29.32
N LYS A 163 -1.52 12.39 -28.30
CA LYS A 163 -0.71 13.14 -27.35
C LYS A 163 -1.11 12.76 -25.93
N ALA A 164 -0.12 12.73 -25.02
CA ALA A 164 -0.40 12.48 -23.63
C ALA A 164 -1.22 13.63 -23.02
N VAL A 165 -2.40 13.32 -22.52
CA VAL A 165 -3.24 14.24 -21.76
C VAL A 165 -3.30 13.72 -20.33
N PRO A 166 -2.58 14.34 -19.37
CA PRO A 166 -2.64 13.95 -17.98
C PRO A 166 -4.09 14.01 -17.48
N THR A 167 -4.56 12.92 -16.89
CA THR A 167 -5.92 12.81 -16.39
C THR A 167 -5.88 12.50 -14.91
N ARG A 168 -6.52 13.35 -14.13
CA ARG A 168 -6.65 13.21 -12.68
C ARG A 168 -7.77 12.23 -12.36
N VAL A 169 -7.45 11.18 -11.60
CA VAL A 169 -8.41 10.18 -11.14
C VAL A 169 -8.58 10.30 -9.63
N ALA A 170 -9.79 10.54 -9.18
CA ALA A 170 -10.15 10.70 -7.78
C ALA A 170 -11.46 9.98 -7.46
N ARG A 171 -11.80 9.88 -6.18
CA ARG A 171 -13.11 9.36 -5.76
C ARG A 171 -14.22 10.38 -6.04
N VAL A 172 -15.40 9.88 -6.44
CA VAL A 172 -16.58 10.72 -6.72
C VAL A 172 -17.12 11.40 -5.46
N ASP A 173 -16.90 10.81 -4.28
CA ASP A 173 -17.35 11.34 -2.98
C ASP A 173 -16.38 12.39 -2.38
N GLY A 174 -15.29 12.70 -3.09
CA GLY A 174 -14.28 13.67 -2.65
C GLY A 174 -13.37 13.19 -1.52
N LYS A 175 -13.59 11.99 -0.99
CA LYS A 175 -12.75 11.44 0.09
C LYS A 175 -11.39 10.99 -0.47
N PRO A 176 -10.34 10.95 0.38
CA PRO A 176 -9.04 10.43 0.00
C PRO A 176 -9.07 8.93 -0.23
N MET A 177 -8.02 8.42 -0.85
CA MET A 177 -7.79 7.00 -1.09
C MET A 177 -6.65 6.50 -0.22
N GLY A 178 -6.84 5.34 0.41
CA GLY A 178 -5.77 4.55 1.00
C GLY A 178 -5.32 3.49 0.00
N VAL A 179 -4.15 3.64 -0.57
CA VAL A 179 -3.61 2.69 -1.55
C VAL A 179 -2.69 1.70 -0.87
N ALA A 180 -2.88 0.41 -1.15
CA ALA A 180 -1.99 -0.64 -0.66
C ALA A 180 -0.58 -0.44 -1.19
N GLY A 181 0.41 -0.58 -0.33
CA GLY A 181 1.81 -0.46 -0.68
C GLY A 181 2.69 -1.45 0.08
N LEU A 182 3.93 -1.54 -0.37
CA LEU A 182 5.02 -2.21 0.33
C LEU A 182 6.07 -1.18 0.72
N TRP A 183 6.70 -1.37 1.87
CA TRP A 183 7.80 -0.52 2.31
C TRP A 183 9.08 -1.34 2.47
N ALA A 184 10.21 -0.66 2.46
CA ALA A 184 11.51 -1.25 2.77
C ALA A 184 12.38 -0.27 3.54
N ARG A 185 13.27 -0.82 4.35
CA ARG A 185 14.36 -0.11 5.02
C ARG A 185 15.68 -0.58 4.42
N TRP A 186 16.39 0.33 3.80
CA TRP A 186 17.74 0.12 3.34
C TRP A 186 18.74 0.82 4.27
N GLN A 187 19.89 0.21 4.47
CA GLN A 187 20.98 0.82 5.23
C GLN A 187 22.29 0.67 4.46
N GLY A 188 22.95 1.81 4.21
CA GLY A 188 24.25 1.89 3.59
C GLY A 188 25.38 1.49 4.55
N ALA A 189 26.56 1.19 3.98
CA ALA A 189 27.75 0.85 4.74
C ALA A 189 28.26 2.01 5.62
N ASP A 190 27.94 3.24 5.25
CA ASP A 190 28.24 4.47 5.98
C ASP A 190 27.22 4.81 7.08
N GLY A 191 26.19 3.96 7.26
CA GLY A 191 25.11 4.16 8.20
C GLY A 191 23.93 4.98 7.68
N GLU A 192 23.96 5.46 6.42
CA GLU A 192 22.79 6.10 5.80
C GLU A 192 21.60 5.14 5.81
N VAL A 193 20.42 5.63 6.22
CA VAL A 193 19.19 4.87 6.23
C VAL A 193 18.19 5.48 5.25
N ILE A 194 17.62 4.67 4.37
CA ILE A 194 16.54 5.06 3.47
C ILE A 194 15.30 4.23 3.80
N ILE A 195 14.23 4.89 4.23
CA ILE A 195 12.89 4.32 4.29
C ILE A 195 12.21 4.64 2.97
N SER A 196 11.67 3.63 2.31
CA SER A 196 11.09 3.77 0.98
C SER A 196 9.84 2.92 0.82
N TYR A 197 9.00 3.25 -0.17
CA TYR A 197 7.76 2.51 -0.46
C TYR A 197 7.46 2.46 -1.95
N CYS A 198 6.63 1.50 -2.34
CA CYS A 198 6.01 1.43 -3.65
C CYS A 198 4.50 1.23 -3.51
N LEU A 199 3.76 1.58 -4.56
CA LEU A 199 2.34 1.27 -4.66
C LEU A 199 2.15 -0.15 -5.18
N LEU A 200 1.16 -0.85 -4.66
CA LEU A 200 0.67 -2.08 -5.29
C LEU A 200 -0.36 -1.72 -6.35
N THR A 201 -0.31 -2.43 -7.47
CA THR A 201 -1.24 -2.24 -8.58
C THR A 201 -1.96 -3.54 -8.92
N VAL A 202 -3.18 -3.40 -9.40
CA VAL A 202 -4.02 -4.50 -9.88
C VAL A 202 -4.32 -4.34 -11.36
N ASN A 203 -4.66 -5.43 -12.03
CA ASN A 203 -5.02 -5.42 -13.44
C ASN A 203 -6.30 -4.59 -13.66
N ALA A 204 -6.30 -3.73 -14.67
CA ALA A 204 -7.40 -2.85 -15.05
C ALA A 204 -7.82 -3.00 -16.53
N ASN A 205 -7.44 -4.09 -17.21
CA ASN A 205 -7.79 -4.31 -18.62
C ASN A 205 -9.31 -4.26 -18.86
N ASN A 206 -10.09 -4.81 -17.93
CA ASN A 206 -11.55 -4.86 -17.99
C ASN A 206 -12.22 -3.81 -17.10
N HIS A 207 -11.48 -2.85 -16.55
CA HIS A 207 -12.04 -1.81 -15.70
C HIS A 207 -12.77 -0.76 -16.52
N ALA A 208 -14.07 -0.55 -16.27
CA ALA A 208 -14.95 0.27 -17.11
C ALA A 208 -14.45 1.72 -17.33
N LEU A 209 -13.67 2.29 -16.40
CA LEU A 209 -13.07 3.62 -16.52
C LEU A 209 -11.61 3.57 -16.99
N LEU A 210 -10.76 2.73 -16.38
CA LEU A 210 -9.31 2.83 -16.51
C LEU A 210 -8.71 2.03 -17.68
N HIS A 211 -9.46 1.14 -18.32
CA HIS A 211 -8.98 0.38 -19.47
C HIS A 211 -8.51 1.27 -20.64
N ARG A 212 -8.97 2.50 -20.70
CA ARG A 212 -8.72 3.46 -21.80
C ARG A 212 -7.44 4.28 -21.64
N TYR A 213 -6.83 4.29 -20.43
CA TYR A 213 -5.65 5.10 -20.14
C TYR A 213 -4.34 4.33 -20.32
N GLY A 214 -3.23 5.06 -20.42
CA GLY A 214 -1.90 4.50 -20.64
C GLY A 214 -1.67 4.02 -22.08
N GLN A 215 -0.52 3.41 -22.35
CA GLN A 215 -0.09 3.02 -23.68
C GLN A 215 -1.09 2.07 -24.36
N PRO A 216 -1.50 2.35 -25.61
CA PRO A 216 -2.32 1.42 -26.39
C PRO A 216 -1.62 0.06 -26.52
N GLY A 217 -2.40 -1.03 -26.45
CA GLY A 217 -1.87 -2.39 -26.54
C GLY A 217 -1.10 -2.92 -25.34
N SER A 218 -0.79 -2.08 -24.34
CA SER A 218 -0.18 -2.53 -23.09
C SER A 218 -1.21 -2.97 -22.08
N GLU A 219 -0.81 -3.84 -21.16
CA GLU A 219 -1.58 -4.20 -19.98
C GLU A 219 -1.93 -2.95 -19.16
N LYS A 220 -3.19 -2.83 -18.79
CA LYS A 220 -3.69 -1.74 -17.96
C LYS A 220 -3.61 -2.13 -16.50
N SER A 221 -3.26 -1.17 -15.67
CA SER A 221 -3.21 -1.35 -14.21
C SER A 221 -3.72 -0.10 -13.51
N MET A 222 -4.14 -0.28 -12.27
CA MET A 222 -4.54 0.81 -11.38
C MET A 222 -3.96 0.59 -9.99
N PRO A 223 -3.79 1.64 -9.18
CA PRO A 223 -3.45 1.49 -7.77
C PRO A 223 -4.46 0.60 -7.06
N ALA A 224 -3.98 -0.28 -6.18
CA ALA A 224 -4.83 -1.13 -5.35
C ALA A 224 -5.44 -0.30 -4.21
N ILE A 225 -6.57 0.34 -4.47
CA ILE A 225 -7.30 1.16 -3.49
C ILE A 225 -8.00 0.24 -2.50
N LEU A 226 -7.70 0.40 -1.22
CA LEU A 226 -8.28 -0.39 -0.13
C LEU A 226 -9.65 0.16 0.28
N ASN A 227 -10.53 -0.71 0.76
CA ASN A 227 -11.72 -0.29 1.49
C ASN A 227 -11.30 0.30 2.85
N GLU A 228 -11.95 1.38 3.30
CA GLU A 228 -11.62 2.07 4.54
C GLU A 228 -11.65 1.14 5.76
N GLY A 229 -12.63 0.24 5.85
CA GLY A 229 -12.74 -0.76 6.93
C GLY A 229 -11.69 -1.88 6.90
N ALA A 230 -10.86 -1.95 5.85
CA ALA A 230 -9.87 -3.02 5.68
C ALA A 230 -8.44 -2.58 6.03
N TYR A 231 -8.22 -1.35 6.47
CA TYR A 231 -6.87 -0.82 6.68
C TYR A 231 -6.05 -1.62 7.69
N ASP A 232 -6.58 -1.89 8.86
CA ASP A 232 -5.86 -2.65 9.89
C ASP A 232 -5.68 -4.12 9.50
N ALA A 233 -6.69 -4.70 8.85
CA ALA A 233 -6.60 -6.06 8.33
C ALA A 233 -5.54 -6.19 7.22
N TRP A 234 -5.39 -5.19 6.35
CA TRP A 234 -4.31 -5.13 5.36
C TRP A 234 -2.94 -5.03 6.01
N LEU A 235 -2.76 -4.09 6.95
CA LEU A 235 -1.49 -3.87 7.63
C LEU A 235 -1.03 -5.12 8.41
N GLY A 236 -1.96 -5.88 8.98
CA GLY A 236 -1.69 -7.12 9.73
C GLY A 236 -1.79 -8.41 8.91
N ALA A 237 -2.04 -8.33 7.58
CA ALA A 237 -2.25 -9.51 6.76
C ALA A 237 -1.00 -10.38 6.64
N THR A 238 -1.16 -11.70 6.70
CA THR A 238 -0.09 -12.63 6.33
C THR A 238 0.17 -12.61 4.83
N ALA A 239 1.34 -13.07 4.38
CA ALA A 239 1.67 -13.15 2.96
C ALA A 239 0.64 -13.95 2.15
N ALA A 240 0.08 -15.02 2.75
CA ALA A 240 -0.94 -15.85 2.10
C ALA A 240 -2.28 -15.13 1.89
N LYS A 241 -2.69 -14.29 2.86
CA LYS A 241 -4.00 -13.59 2.82
C LYS A 241 -3.92 -12.22 2.14
N ALA A 242 -2.74 -11.64 1.98
CA ALA A 242 -2.57 -10.28 1.49
C ALA A 242 -3.20 -10.04 0.11
N LYS A 243 -3.17 -11.03 -0.79
CA LYS A 243 -3.76 -10.90 -2.14
C LYS A 243 -5.28 -10.70 -2.13
N GLU A 244 -5.98 -11.15 -1.09
CA GLU A 244 -7.44 -11.03 -0.98
C GLU A 244 -7.90 -9.57 -0.90
N PHE A 245 -7.05 -8.66 -0.42
CA PHE A 245 -7.32 -7.23 -0.33
C PHE A 245 -7.13 -6.48 -1.66
N LEU A 246 -6.40 -7.07 -2.61
CA LEU A 246 -5.95 -6.40 -3.83
C LEU A 246 -6.94 -6.65 -4.97
N ARG A 247 -7.91 -5.75 -5.10
CA ARG A 247 -8.97 -5.83 -6.12
C ARG A 247 -9.10 -4.51 -6.86
N ALA A 248 -9.57 -4.55 -8.09
CA ALA A 248 -9.91 -3.35 -8.83
C ALA A 248 -11.02 -2.57 -8.10
N TYR A 249 -10.77 -1.28 -7.85
CA TYR A 249 -11.75 -0.41 -7.20
C TYR A 249 -12.91 -0.11 -8.14
N PRO A 250 -14.18 -0.10 -7.67
CA PRO A 250 -15.33 0.05 -8.57
C PRO A 250 -15.31 1.33 -9.40
N ALA A 251 -15.50 1.21 -10.72
CA ALA A 251 -15.43 2.33 -11.66
C ALA A 251 -16.43 3.46 -11.34
N GLN A 252 -17.63 3.11 -10.87
CA GLN A 252 -18.67 4.07 -10.50
C GLN A 252 -18.30 4.92 -9.26
N LYS A 253 -17.28 4.54 -8.52
CA LYS A 253 -16.75 5.30 -7.38
C LYS A 253 -15.58 6.20 -7.75
N LEU A 254 -15.15 6.20 -9.02
CA LEU A 254 -14.03 6.99 -9.51
C LEU A 254 -14.50 8.00 -10.57
N LEU A 255 -13.85 9.16 -10.55
CA LEU A 255 -14.02 10.24 -11.52
C LEU A 255 -12.66 10.55 -12.15
N ALA A 256 -12.63 10.64 -13.48
CA ALA A 256 -11.43 10.95 -14.24
C ALA A 256 -11.64 12.27 -15.02
N ASN A 257 -10.83 13.28 -14.70
CA ASN A 257 -10.88 14.59 -15.34
C ASN A 257 -9.54 14.91 -16.00
N PRO A 258 -9.53 15.25 -17.31
CA PRO A 258 -8.33 15.77 -17.95
C PRO A 258 -7.81 17.02 -17.23
N VAL A 259 -6.51 17.10 -17.05
CA VAL A 259 -5.88 18.32 -16.53
C VAL A 259 -5.78 19.31 -17.69
N GLU A 260 -6.58 20.37 -17.63
CA GLU A 260 -6.45 21.48 -18.59
C GLU A 260 -5.06 22.09 -18.45
N LYS A 261 -4.32 22.16 -19.57
CA LYS A 261 -3.14 23.01 -19.64
C LYS A 261 -3.62 24.44 -19.39
N GLY A 262 -3.25 25.00 -18.25
CA GLY A 262 -3.63 26.34 -17.88
C GLY A 262 -3.45 27.27 -19.07
N LYS A 263 -4.52 27.92 -19.50
CA LYS A 263 -4.44 29.08 -20.41
C LYS A 263 -3.47 30.04 -19.73
N LYS A 264 -2.30 30.24 -20.29
CA LYS A 264 -1.45 31.38 -19.92
C LYS A 264 -2.38 32.58 -19.94
N ASN A 265 -2.58 33.19 -18.79
CA ASN A 265 -3.38 34.39 -18.68
C ASN A 265 -2.79 35.41 -19.67
N PRO A 266 -3.50 35.84 -20.73
CA PRO A 266 -2.94 36.74 -21.73
C PRO A 266 -2.82 38.21 -21.25
N LEU A 267 -3.13 38.43 -19.98
CA LEU A 267 -3.02 39.75 -19.35
C LEU A 267 -1.96 39.65 -18.24
N GLY A 268 -0.70 39.81 -18.66
CA GLY A 268 0.33 40.31 -17.75
C GLY A 268 -0.05 41.71 -17.30
N ILE A 269 -0.62 41.84 -16.15
CA ILE A 269 -0.57 43.01 -15.29
C ILE A 269 -0.40 42.48 -13.87
#